data_2b1068dc206a6659ea65cb2f04ad0f12
#
_entry.id   2b1068dc206a6659ea65cb2f04ad0f12
#
_cell.length_a   1.000
_cell.length_b   1.000
_cell.length_c   1.000
_cell.angle_alpha   90.00
_cell.angle_beta   90.00
_cell.angle_gamma   90.00
#
_symmetry.space_group_name_H-M   'P 1'
#
loop_
_entity.id
_entity.type
_entity.pdbx_description
1 polymer ?
#
loop_
_entity_poly.entity_id
_entity_poly.type
_entity_poly.pdbx_seq_one_letter_code
_entity_poly.pdbx_strand_id
1 'polypeptide(L)'
;MRKPKRLPVFVSEEELLEILIHSKHKHHKFAYMMAWYGGLRISEVLNAEPRDVDMEKGTLLIRQGKNSKDRITILPKHFREEMLELMPLKKICKARALQKAFKKACLEAGLLEKKPELHFHSLRHGFCTHAIEKEIDITRVQVLAGHANISTTNVYCHLNPVIALNDFREKF
;
A
#
# COMPACT_ATOMS: atom_id res chain seq x y z
N MET A 1 -8.31 11.38 29.47
CA MET A 1 -7.07 10.67 29.09
C MET A 1 -7.16 10.31 27.60
N ARG A 2 -6.22 10.74 26.74
CA ARG A 2 -6.14 10.29 25.34
C ARG A 2 -5.70 8.82 25.34
N LYS A 3 -6.49 7.94 24.70
CA LYS A 3 -6.10 6.54 24.48
C LYS A 3 -4.74 6.50 23.78
N PRO A 4 -3.81 5.62 24.20
CA PRO A 4 -2.53 5.49 23.50
C PRO A 4 -2.77 5.17 22.02
N LYS A 5 -2.11 5.89 21.11
CA LYS A 5 -2.17 5.63 19.67
C LYS A 5 -1.60 4.22 19.43
N ARG A 6 -2.45 3.27 19.07
CA ARG A 6 -2.00 1.95 18.65
C ARG A 6 -1.20 2.09 17.35
N LEU A 7 -0.10 1.34 17.23
CA LEU A 7 0.65 1.25 16.00
C LEU A 7 -0.24 0.66 14.89
N PRO A 8 -0.15 1.18 13.65
CA PRO A 8 -0.95 0.65 12.56
C PRO A 8 -0.55 -0.79 12.23
N VAL A 9 -1.55 -1.66 12.09
CA VAL A 9 -1.34 -3.03 11.63
C VAL A 9 -1.07 -3.01 10.14
N PHE A 10 0.03 -3.64 9.72
CA PHE A 10 0.47 -3.69 8.33
C PHE A 10 0.56 -5.13 7.81
N VAL A 11 0.58 -5.27 6.50
CA VAL A 11 0.80 -6.54 5.77
C VAL A 11 2.27 -6.60 5.35
N SER A 12 3.00 -7.65 5.75
CA SER A 12 4.36 -7.90 5.26
C SER A 12 4.34 -8.40 3.80
N GLU A 13 5.51 -8.52 3.16
CA GLU A 13 5.60 -9.03 1.79
C GLU A 13 5.18 -10.51 1.72
N GLU A 14 5.59 -11.33 2.68
CA GLU A 14 5.20 -12.73 2.79
C GLU A 14 3.69 -12.87 3.00
N GLU A 15 3.11 -12.06 3.88
CA GLU A 15 1.67 -12.02 4.11
C GLU A 15 0.90 -11.58 2.87
N LEU A 16 1.45 -10.65 2.07
CA LEU A 16 0.85 -10.27 0.79
C LEU A 16 0.80 -11.46 -0.16
N LEU A 17 1.88 -12.23 -0.28
CA LEU A 17 1.92 -13.41 -1.14
C LEU A 17 0.85 -14.43 -0.73
N GLU A 18 0.68 -14.69 0.56
CA GLU A 18 -0.37 -15.56 1.07
C GLU A 18 -1.77 -15.01 0.72
N ILE A 19 -2.02 -13.72 0.90
CA ILE A 19 -3.28 -13.08 0.51
C ILE A 19 -3.54 -13.23 -1.00
N LEU A 20 -2.50 -13.09 -1.83
CA LEU A 20 -2.62 -13.26 -3.28
C LEU A 20 -2.93 -14.70 -3.68
N ILE A 21 -2.34 -15.70 -3.01
CA ILE A 21 -2.62 -17.12 -3.23
C ILE A 21 -4.10 -17.41 -2.95
N HIS A 22 -4.65 -16.92 -1.83
CA HIS A 22 -6.03 -17.13 -1.41
C HIS A 22 -7.04 -16.22 -2.12
N SER A 23 -6.59 -15.36 -3.03
CA SER A 23 -7.46 -14.47 -3.80
C SER A 23 -7.88 -15.11 -5.13
N LYS A 24 -9.18 -15.28 -5.35
CA LYS A 24 -9.72 -15.99 -6.53
C LYS A 24 -9.71 -15.17 -7.82
N HIS A 25 -9.91 -13.86 -7.72
CA HIS A 25 -10.12 -13.01 -8.89
C HIS A 25 -8.88 -12.18 -9.24
N LYS A 26 -8.53 -12.12 -10.53
CA LYS A 26 -7.39 -11.32 -11.03
C LYS A 26 -7.48 -9.85 -10.62
N HIS A 27 -8.66 -9.25 -10.66
CA HIS A 27 -8.87 -7.85 -10.29
C HIS A 27 -8.67 -7.59 -8.78
N HIS A 28 -8.93 -8.57 -7.90
CA HIS A 28 -8.60 -8.46 -6.48
C HIS A 28 -7.08 -8.49 -6.27
N LYS A 29 -6.38 -9.45 -6.91
CA LYS A 29 -4.91 -9.55 -6.86
C LYS A 29 -4.26 -8.25 -7.34
N PHE A 30 -4.73 -7.75 -8.48
CA PHE A 30 -4.29 -6.46 -9.03
C PHE A 30 -4.45 -5.33 -8.01
N ALA A 31 -5.63 -5.20 -7.39
CA ALA A 31 -5.89 -4.16 -6.41
C ALA A 31 -4.95 -4.24 -5.19
N TYR A 32 -4.67 -5.44 -4.70
CA TYR A 32 -3.81 -5.64 -3.53
C TYR A 32 -2.34 -5.31 -3.87
N MET A 33 -1.87 -5.74 -5.05
CA MET A 33 -0.54 -5.39 -5.55
C MET A 33 -0.37 -3.87 -5.70
N MET A 34 -1.35 -3.18 -6.31
CA MET A 34 -1.31 -1.73 -6.47
C MET A 34 -1.31 -1.00 -5.13
N ALA A 35 -2.10 -1.46 -4.16
CA ALA A 35 -2.15 -0.87 -2.83
C ALA A 35 -0.85 -1.11 -2.03
N TRP A 36 -0.24 -2.30 -2.16
CA TRP A 36 0.95 -2.66 -1.39
C TRP A 36 2.23 -2.12 -2.04
N TYR A 37 2.49 -2.35 -3.34
CA TYR A 37 3.72 -1.92 -4.01
C TYR A 37 3.70 -0.45 -4.42
N GLY A 38 2.52 0.11 -4.72
CA GLY A 38 2.37 1.52 -5.12
C GLY A 38 1.91 2.44 -3.98
N GLY A 39 1.59 1.91 -2.81
CA GLY A 39 1.12 2.69 -1.68
C GLY A 39 -0.23 3.37 -1.89
N LEU A 40 -1.11 2.81 -2.74
CA LEU A 40 -2.37 3.45 -3.12
C LEU A 40 -3.46 3.26 -2.05
N ARG A 41 -4.31 4.29 -1.94
CA ARG A 41 -5.59 4.16 -1.22
C ARG A 41 -6.59 3.38 -2.06
N ILE A 42 -7.59 2.76 -1.44
CA ILE A 42 -8.61 1.99 -2.15
C ILE A 42 -9.32 2.81 -3.24
N SER A 43 -9.62 4.08 -2.97
CA SER A 43 -10.23 4.98 -3.97
C SER A 43 -9.29 5.27 -5.14
N GLU A 44 -7.99 5.39 -4.88
CA GLU A 44 -6.96 5.61 -5.90
C GLU A 44 -6.81 4.38 -6.80
N VAL A 45 -6.76 3.18 -6.20
CA VAL A 45 -6.75 1.91 -6.94
C VAL A 45 -7.97 1.78 -7.85
N LEU A 46 -9.16 2.12 -7.34
CA LEU A 46 -10.40 2.00 -8.11
C LEU A 46 -10.48 2.99 -9.28
N ASN A 47 -9.90 4.19 -9.12
CA ASN A 47 -10.03 5.27 -10.10
C ASN A 47 -8.82 5.43 -11.03
N ALA A 48 -7.71 4.74 -10.78
CA ALA A 48 -6.55 4.78 -11.66
C ALA A 48 -6.94 4.35 -13.09
N GLU A 49 -6.51 5.12 -14.10
CA GLU A 49 -6.85 4.89 -15.50
C GLU A 49 -5.62 4.47 -16.31
N PRO A 50 -5.76 3.71 -17.41
CA PRO A 50 -4.63 3.30 -18.25
C PRO A 50 -3.76 4.46 -18.72
N ARG A 51 -4.38 5.60 -19.06
CA ARG A 51 -3.67 6.82 -19.52
C ARG A 51 -2.78 7.47 -18.47
N ASP A 52 -2.92 7.10 -17.19
CA ASP A 52 -2.12 7.63 -16.08
C ASP A 52 -0.88 6.77 -15.83
N VAL A 53 -0.74 5.65 -16.55
CA VAL A 53 0.39 4.70 -16.45
C VAL A 53 1.48 5.09 -17.44
N ASP A 54 2.70 5.24 -16.95
CA ASP A 54 3.92 5.37 -17.76
C ASP A 54 4.73 4.08 -17.59
N MET A 55 4.60 3.19 -18.59
CA MET A 55 5.27 1.89 -18.57
C MET A 55 6.79 2.01 -18.72
N GLU A 56 7.28 3.02 -19.43
CA GLU A 56 8.70 3.24 -19.65
C GLU A 56 9.38 3.68 -18.34
N LYS A 57 8.76 4.62 -17.62
CA LYS A 57 9.27 5.10 -16.32
C LYS A 57 8.88 4.21 -15.14
N GLY A 58 7.96 3.26 -15.32
CA GLY A 58 7.42 2.44 -14.25
C GLY A 58 6.65 3.25 -13.21
N THR A 59 5.87 4.24 -13.65
CA THR A 59 5.18 5.18 -12.75
C THR A 59 3.68 5.27 -13.03
N LEU A 60 2.92 5.70 -12.03
CA LEU A 60 1.49 5.96 -12.11
C LEU A 60 1.18 7.36 -11.58
N LEU A 61 0.49 8.17 -12.37
CA LEU A 61 -0.05 9.45 -11.96
C LEU A 61 -1.35 9.23 -11.16
N ILE A 62 -1.36 9.65 -9.92
CA ILE A 62 -2.55 9.65 -9.07
C ILE A 62 -3.20 11.03 -9.13
N ARG A 63 -4.34 11.10 -9.81
CA ARG A 63 -5.16 12.29 -9.86
C ARG A 63 -6.00 12.39 -8.59
N GLN A 64 -5.81 13.43 -7.82
CA GLN A 64 -6.58 13.66 -6.61
C GLN A 64 -7.61 14.74 -6.89
N GLY A 65 -8.88 14.48 -6.52
CA GLY A 65 -9.97 15.45 -6.68
C GLY A 65 -9.77 16.72 -5.85
N LYS A 66 -10.74 17.61 -5.93
CA LYS A 66 -10.80 18.96 -5.35
C LYS A 66 -10.05 19.08 -4.01
N ASN A 67 -9.01 19.89 -3.93
CA ASN A 67 -8.09 20.20 -2.82
C ASN A 67 -6.91 19.23 -2.58
N SER A 68 -6.70 18.21 -3.40
CA SER A 68 -5.52 17.35 -3.30
C SER A 68 -4.63 17.56 -4.52
N LYS A 69 -3.33 17.67 -4.30
CA LYS A 69 -2.34 17.75 -5.39
C LYS A 69 -2.18 16.40 -6.05
N ASP A 70 -2.05 16.40 -7.37
CA ASP A 70 -1.64 15.22 -8.12
C ASP A 70 -0.26 14.75 -7.62
N ARG A 71 -0.04 13.45 -7.62
CA ARG A 71 1.26 12.87 -7.29
C ARG A 71 1.59 11.72 -8.20
N ILE A 72 2.88 11.42 -8.31
CA ILE A 72 3.37 10.24 -9.00
C ILE A 72 3.75 9.20 -7.95
N THR A 73 3.41 7.94 -8.22
CA THR A 73 3.87 6.79 -7.44
C THR A 73 4.47 5.74 -8.38
N ILE A 74 5.09 4.71 -7.79
CA ILE A 74 5.72 3.62 -8.52
C ILE A 74 4.71 2.54 -8.92
N LEU A 75 4.93 1.92 -10.06
CA LEU A 75 4.25 0.68 -10.44
C LEU A 75 4.93 -0.52 -9.77
N PRO A 76 4.17 -1.59 -9.44
CA PRO A 76 4.77 -2.86 -9.04
C PRO A 76 5.75 -3.39 -10.10
N LYS A 77 6.89 -3.97 -9.69
CA LYS A 77 7.86 -4.59 -10.62
C LYS A 77 7.24 -5.64 -11.54
N HIS A 78 6.18 -6.28 -11.08
CA HIS A 78 5.43 -7.30 -11.81
C HIS A 78 4.24 -6.73 -12.60
N PHE A 79 4.11 -5.42 -12.70
CA PHE A 79 3.08 -4.80 -13.53
C PHE A 79 3.37 -5.15 -15.01
N ARG A 80 2.32 -5.55 -15.73
CA ARG A 80 2.37 -5.93 -17.15
C ARG A 80 1.30 -5.19 -17.93
N GLU A 81 1.50 -5.01 -19.22
CA GLU A 81 0.60 -4.28 -20.11
C GLU A 81 -0.84 -4.85 -20.07
N GLU A 82 -0.98 -6.18 -19.99
CA GLU A 82 -2.28 -6.83 -19.88
C GLU A 82 -3.07 -6.42 -18.64
N MET A 83 -2.40 -5.92 -17.62
CA MET A 83 -3.06 -5.41 -16.39
C MET A 83 -3.80 -4.09 -16.63
N LEU A 84 -3.48 -3.37 -17.70
CA LEU A 84 -4.21 -2.15 -18.08
C LEU A 84 -5.69 -2.43 -18.38
N GLU A 85 -6.02 -3.64 -18.85
CA GLU A 85 -7.39 -4.07 -19.11
C GLU A 85 -8.26 -4.09 -17.85
N LEU A 86 -7.64 -4.21 -16.66
CA LEU A 86 -8.34 -4.16 -15.38
C LEU A 86 -8.65 -2.71 -14.92
N MET A 87 -8.16 -1.72 -15.63
CA MET A 87 -8.30 -0.31 -15.25
C MET A 87 -9.37 0.40 -16.10
N PRO A 88 -10.13 1.33 -15.55
CA PRO A 88 -10.25 1.62 -14.12
C PRO A 88 -11.08 0.55 -13.39
N LEU A 89 -10.57 0.09 -12.27
CA LEU A 89 -11.14 -1.02 -11.50
C LEU A 89 -12.56 -0.75 -10.99
N LYS A 90 -12.97 0.52 -10.85
CA LYS A 90 -14.34 0.94 -10.48
C LYS A 90 -15.42 0.42 -11.44
N LYS A 91 -15.06 0.10 -12.69
CA LYS A 91 -15.99 -0.52 -13.66
C LYS A 91 -16.24 -2.00 -13.36
N ILE A 92 -15.35 -2.67 -12.62
CA ILE A 92 -15.38 -4.10 -12.32
C ILE A 92 -15.92 -4.34 -10.91
N CYS A 93 -15.48 -3.55 -9.92
CA CYS A 93 -15.88 -3.74 -8.53
C CYS A 93 -15.98 -2.42 -7.74
N LYS A 94 -16.71 -2.49 -6.63
CA LYS A 94 -16.87 -1.38 -5.68
C LYS A 94 -15.94 -1.53 -4.47
N ALA A 95 -15.61 -0.43 -3.80
CA ALA A 95 -14.74 -0.41 -2.62
C ALA A 95 -15.17 -1.41 -1.54
N ARG A 96 -16.47 -1.46 -1.21
CA ARG A 96 -17.02 -2.38 -0.20
C ARG A 96 -16.82 -3.85 -0.57
N ALA A 97 -16.99 -4.21 -1.84
CA ALA A 97 -16.77 -5.57 -2.33
C ALA A 97 -15.29 -5.94 -2.21
N LEU A 98 -14.39 -5.03 -2.61
CA LEU A 98 -12.94 -5.22 -2.52
C LEU A 98 -12.46 -5.36 -1.07
N GLN A 99 -13.00 -4.56 -0.14
CA GLN A 99 -12.70 -4.68 1.30
C GLN A 99 -13.15 -6.03 1.86
N LYS A 100 -14.37 -6.49 1.51
CA LYS A 100 -14.87 -7.80 1.92
C LYS A 100 -14.01 -8.93 1.36
N ALA A 101 -13.64 -8.85 0.08
CA ALA A 101 -12.79 -9.84 -0.56
C ALA A 101 -11.41 -9.91 0.09
N PHE A 102 -10.81 -8.76 0.42
CA PHE A 102 -9.55 -8.69 1.15
C PHE A 102 -9.66 -9.38 2.52
N LYS A 103 -10.69 -9.02 3.31
CA LYS A 103 -10.91 -9.63 4.64
C LYS A 103 -11.09 -11.15 4.55
N LYS A 104 -11.79 -11.62 3.52
CA LYS A 104 -11.96 -13.05 3.25
C LYS A 104 -10.64 -13.74 2.92
N ALA A 105 -9.83 -13.14 2.04
CA ALA A 105 -8.50 -13.68 1.70
C ALA A 105 -7.57 -13.73 2.92
N CYS A 106 -7.58 -12.70 3.78
CA CYS A 106 -6.83 -12.72 5.05
C CYS A 106 -7.31 -13.83 6.00
N LEU A 107 -8.62 -14.12 6.04
CA LEU A 107 -9.17 -15.22 6.85
C LEU A 107 -8.71 -16.57 6.31
N GLU A 108 -8.83 -16.79 5.00
CA GLU A 108 -8.44 -18.04 4.33
C GLU A 108 -6.92 -18.28 4.43
N ALA A 109 -6.11 -17.21 4.50
CA ALA A 109 -4.67 -17.25 4.75
C ALA A 109 -4.29 -17.42 6.25
N GLY A 110 -5.26 -17.53 7.17
CA GLY A 110 -5.00 -17.67 8.62
C GLY A 110 -4.43 -16.42 9.30
N LEU A 111 -4.38 -15.28 8.61
CA LEU A 111 -3.73 -14.07 9.12
C LEU A 111 -4.57 -13.36 10.19
N LEU A 112 -5.90 -13.56 10.20
CA LEU A 112 -6.78 -12.87 11.14
C LEU A 112 -6.68 -13.40 12.57
N GLU A 113 -6.14 -14.58 12.77
CA GLU A 113 -5.87 -15.11 14.11
C GLU A 113 -4.80 -14.29 14.83
N LYS A 114 -3.76 -13.89 14.10
CA LYS A 114 -2.64 -13.10 14.63
C LYS A 114 -2.87 -11.59 14.54
N LYS A 115 -3.57 -11.14 13.49
CA LYS A 115 -3.79 -9.72 13.17
C LYS A 115 -5.28 -9.46 12.83
N PRO A 116 -6.21 -9.54 13.81
CA PRO A 116 -7.65 -9.38 13.57
C PRO A 116 -8.05 -8.00 13.00
N GLU A 117 -7.22 -6.97 13.23
CA GLU A 117 -7.45 -5.61 12.72
C GLU A 117 -7.06 -5.42 11.26
N LEU A 118 -6.48 -6.43 10.56
CA LEU A 118 -6.12 -6.29 9.15
C LEU A 118 -7.32 -5.85 8.31
N HIS A 119 -7.10 -4.84 7.49
CA HIS A 119 -8.08 -4.27 6.57
C HIS A 119 -7.35 -3.76 5.31
N PHE A 120 -8.08 -3.40 4.27
CA PHE A 120 -7.48 -3.03 2.98
C PHE A 120 -6.37 -1.95 3.10
N HIS A 121 -6.53 -0.98 4.00
CA HIS A 121 -5.52 0.06 4.19
C HIS A 121 -4.22 -0.46 4.82
N SER A 122 -4.25 -1.65 5.46
CA SER A 122 -3.05 -2.32 5.98
C SER A 122 -2.05 -2.70 4.88
N LEU A 123 -2.50 -2.82 3.62
CA LEU A 123 -1.62 -2.99 2.46
C LEU A 123 -0.73 -1.75 2.25
N ARG A 124 -1.32 -0.57 2.31
CA ARG A 124 -0.57 0.69 2.19
C ARG A 124 0.33 0.93 3.42
N HIS A 125 -0.07 0.49 4.59
CA HIS A 125 0.82 0.47 5.76
C HIS A 125 2.02 -0.44 5.50
N GLY A 126 1.81 -1.59 4.85
CA GLY A 126 2.89 -2.48 4.39
C GLY A 126 3.87 -1.78 3.45
N PHE A 127 3.38 -1.05 2.45
CA PHE A 127 4.22 -0.24 1.57
C PHE A 127 5.14 0.71 2.35
N CYS A 128 4.57 1.49 3.28
CA CYS A 128 5.34 2.47 4.05
C CYS A 128 6.37 1.79 4.95
N THR A 129 5.99 0.71 5.64
CA THR A 129 6.89 -0.05 6.52
C THR A 129 8.03 -0.68 5.72
N HIS A 130 7.70 -1.39 4.62
CA HIS A 130 8.68 -2.04 3.76
C HIS A 130 9.66 -1.05 3.12
N ALA A 131 9.17 0.12 2.68
CA ALA A 131 10.03 1.16 2.12
C ALA A 131 11.04 1.69 3.16
N ILE A 132 10.62 1.87 4.41
CA ILE A 132 11.51 2.29 5.50
C ILE A 132 12.49 1.19 5.87
N GLU A 133 12.06 -0.09 5.91
CA GLU A 133 12.95 -1.24 6.12
C GLU A 133 14.01 -1.40 5.01
N LYS A 134 13.71 -0.92 3.79
CA LYS A 134 14.65 -0.82 2.67
C LYS A 134 15.46 0.49 2.67
N GLU A 135 15.48 1.19 3.81
CA GLU A 135 16.26 2.43 4.01
C GLU A 135 15.90 3.57 3.05
N ILE A 136 14.68 3.53 2.49
CA ILE A 136 14.18 4.67 1.70
C ILE A 136 13.87 5.83 2.65
N ASP A 137 14.41 6.99 2.33
CA ASP A 137 14.21 8.20 3.13
C ASP A 137 12.73 8.49 3.38
N ILE A 138 12.39 8.80 4.62
CA ILE A 138 11.01 8.98 5.08
C ILE A 138 10.26 10.08 4.31
N THR A 139 10.98 11.12 3.88
CA THR A 139 10.36 12.21 3.12
C THR A 139 9.97 11.74 1.72
N ARG A 140 10.76 10.85 1.12
CA ARG A 140 10.44 10.20 -0.16
C ARG A 140 9.24 9.26 -0.01
N VAL A 141 9.21 8.45 1.06
CA VAL A 141 8.05 7.58 1.35
C VAL A 141 6.79 8.42 1.54
N GLN A 142 6.88 9.56 2.23
CA GLN A 142 5.77 10.50 2.41
C GLN A 142 5.22 11.02 1.07
N VAL A 143 6.11 11.44 0.17
CA VAL A 143 5.73 11.95 -1.15
C VAL A 143 5.04 10.86 -1.97
N LEU A 144 5.63 9.67 -2.07
CA LEU A 144 5.07 8.54 -2.81
C LEU A 144 3.72 8.10 -2.25
N ALA A 145 3.60 8.00 -0.93
CA ALA A 145 2.35 7.68 -0.27
C ALA A 145 1.32 8.82 -0.36
N GLY A 146 1.73 10.08 -0.58
CA GLY A 146 0.83 11.24 -0.59
C GLY A 146 0.24 11.52 0.80
N HIS A 147 1.09 11.53 1.83
CA HIS A 147 0.72 11.95 3.17
C HIS A 147 0.81 13.47 3.26
N ALA A 148 -0.32 14.13 3.52
CA ALA A 148 -0.36 15.59 3.69
C ALA A 148 0.38 16.07 4.95
N ASN A 149 0.59 15.18 5.93
CA ASN A 149 1.25 15.48 7.20
C ASN A 149 2.35 14.46 7.48
N ILE A 150 3.56 14.94 7.76
CA ILE A 150 4.75 14.13 8.08
C ILE A 150 4.54 13.25 9.30
N SER A 151 3.73 13.70 10.27
CA SER A 151 3.38 12.91 11.46
C SER A 151 2.71 11.57 11.13
N THR A 152 2.09 11.46 9.97
CA THR A 152 1.48 10.20 9.50
C THR A 152 2.52 9.19 9.06
N THR A 153 3.65 9.65 8.55
CA THR A 153 4.76 8.77 8.11
C THR A 153 5.70 8.46 9.27
N ASN A 154 5.90 9.39 10.21
CA ASN A 154 6.75 9.19 11.40
C ASN A 154 6.31 8.02 12.29
N VAL A 155 5.03 7.63 12.24
CA VAL A 155 4.53 6.46 12.97
C VAL A 155 5.28 5.17 12.57
N TYR A 156 5.75 5.09 11.34
CA TYR A 156 6.48 3.90 10.83
C TYR A 156 7.94 3.86 11.25
N CYS A 157 8.56 5.00 11.58
CA CYS A 157 9.92 5.05 12.11
C CYS A 157 10.03 4.37 13.48
N HIS A 158 8.94 4.36 14.26
CA HIS A 158 8.90 3.68 15.56
C HIS A 158 8.72 2.16 15.46
N LEU A 159 8.40 1.64 14.24
CA LEU A 159 8.20 0.20 14.04
C LEU A 159 9.52 -0.55 13.87
N ASN A 160 10.61 0.14 13.52
CA ASN A 160 11.92 -0.48 13.39
C ASN A 160 13.03 0.37 14.07
N PRO A 161 13.20 0.26 15.40
CA PRO A 161 14.26 0.96 16.11
C PRO A 161 15.68 0.53 15.70
N VAL A 162 15.83 -0.61 15.02
CA VAL A 162 17.13 -1.13 14.55
C VAL A 162 17.72 -0.24 13.47
N ILE A 163 16.89 0.36 12.60
CA ILE A 163 17.36 1.30 11.55
C ILE A 163 17.96 2.55 12.21
N ALA A 164 17.26 3.11 13.20
CA ALA A 164 17.77 4.26 13.94
C ALA A 164 19.08 3.95 14.70
N LEU A 165 19.23 2.71 15.19
CA LEU A 165 20.45 2.24 15.86
C LEU A 165 21.60 2.01 14.88
N ASN A 166 21.35 1.53 13.69
CA ASN A 166 22.36 1.33 12.65
C ASN A 166 22.89 2.67 12.14
N ASP A 167 22.01 3.62 11.83
CA ASP A 167 22.39 5.00 11.45
C ASP A 167 23.25 5.68 12.53
N PHE A 168 23.01 5.37 13.79
CA PHE A 168 23.80 5.92 14.91
C PHE A 168 25.17 5.25 15.02
N ARG A 169 25.25 3.90 14.80
CA ARG A 169 26.52 3.16 14.84
C ARG A 169 27.45 3.48 13.69
N GLU A 170 26.94 3.84 12.51
CA GLU A 170 27.76 4.23 11.35
C GLU A 170 28.29 5.66 11.44
N LYS A 171 27.66 6.53 12.24
CA LYS A 171 28.03 7.95 12.36
C LYS A 171 28.84 8.29 13.62
N PHE A 172 28.97 7.36 14.54
CA PHE A 172 29.73 7.47 15.79
C PHE A 172 30.61 6.25 16.05
#